data_b9e0e8e6fa1cee7215dde1c1db018088
#
_entry.id   b9e0e8e6fa1cee7215dde1c1db018088
#
_cell.length_a   1.000
_cell.length_b   1.000
_cell.length_c   1.000
_cell.angle_alpha   90.00
_cell.angle_beta   90.00
_cell.angle_gamma   90.00
#
_symmetry.space_group_name_H-M   'P 1'
#
loop_
_entity.id
_entity.type
_entity.pdbx_description
1 polymer ?
#
loop_
_entity_poly.entity_id
_entity_poly.type
_entity_poly.pdbx_seq_one_letter_code
_entity_poly.pdbx_strand_id
1 'polypeptide(L)'
;MANADVSVTIARPVEDVFAVLTDPTLAPRWAANAIKGELLTPGPPGVGSRRRAVVKGFFGGTMESVMEVTELEPNRTLALRLISASWGGSGRTKYTLTPVPGGTRVDWRWEMEPGGVMKPFDRPLMAVFRRAFQRDVNNLKAMMESNAL
;
A
#
# COMPACT_ATOMS: atom_id res chain seq x y z
N MET A 1 -12.55 -13.76 -0.93
CA MET A 1 -11.64 -12.69 -1.39
C MET A 1 -10.23 -13.22 -1.58
N ALA A 2 -9.64 -12.88 -2.70
CA ALA A 2 -8.22 -13.17 -2.90
C ALA A 2 -7.36 -12.21 -2.08
N ASN A 3 -6.23 -12.66 -1.58
CA ASN A 3 -5.34 -11.82 -0.77
C ASN A 3 -3.87 -12.05 -1.11
N ALA A 4 -3.06 -11.05 -0.79
CA ALA A 4 -1.61 -11.09 -0.87
C ALA A 4 -1.05 -10.51 0.44
N ASP A 5 -0.18 -11.28 1.10
CA ASP A 5 0.47 -10.88 2.33
C ASP A 5 1.98 -10.82 2.12
N VAL A 6 2.59 -9.73 2.52
CA VAL A 6 4.05 -9.57 2.49
C VAL A 6 4.52 -8.96 3.79
N SER A 7 5.79 -9.13 4.12
CA SER A 7 6.37 -8.53 5.30
C SER A 7 7.83 -8.16 5.08
N VAL A 8 8.31 -7.22 5.89
CA VAL A 8 9.71 -6.80 5.90
C VAL A 8 10.05 -6.24 7.28
N THR A 9 11.30 -6.37 7.68
CA THR A 9 11.82 -5.71 8.88
C THR A 9 12.78 -4.60 8.47
N ILE A 10 12.51 -3.38 8.93
CA ILE A 10 13.26 -2.17 8.58
C ILE A 10 14.01 -1.70 9.83
N ALA A 11 15.30 -1.44 9.71
CA ALA A 11 16.15 -0.98 10.82
C ALA A 11 15.96 0.53 11.08
N ARG A 12 14.71 0.93 11.32
CA ARG A 12 14.31 2.30 11.64
C ARG A 12 13.20 2.29 12.68
N PRO A 13 13.07 3.35 13.49
CA PRO A 13 11.99 3.46 14.47
C PRO A 13 10.61 3.40 13.85
N VAL A 14 9.63 2.89 14.58
CA VAL A 14 8.25 2.74 14.11
C VAL A 14 7.64 4.08 13.67
N GLU A 15 7.97 5.17 14.33
CA GLU A 15 7.49 6.52 13.99
C GLU A 15 7.92 6.92 12.58
N ASP A 16 9.17 6.63 12.21
CA ASP A 16 9.71 6.98 10.90
C ASP A 16 9.04 6.15 9.79
N VAL A 17 8.86 4.86 10.03
CA VAL A 17 8.23 3.95 9.06
C VAL A 17 6.76 4.33 8.87
N PHE A 18 6.06 4.60 9.95
CA PHE A 18 4.64 4.97 9.90
C PHE A 18 4.44 6.29 9.15
N ALA A 19 5.31 7.27 9.36
CA ALA A 19 5.26 8.54 8.66
C ALA A 19 5.37 8.39 7.14
N VAL A 20 6.22 7.50 6.68
CA VAL A 20 6.37 7.20 5.24
C VAL A 20 5.13 6.52 4.68
N LEU A 21 4.59 5.53 5.38
CA LEU A 21 3.42 4.78 4.92
C LEU A 21 2.14 5.63 4.89
N THR A 22 2.03 6.61 5.78
CA THR A 22 0.85 7.49 5.82
C THR A 22 0.93 8.64 4.83
N ASP A 23 2.06 8.84 4.17
CA ASP A 23 2.24 9.88 3.15
C ASP A 23 2.16 9.28 1.74
N PRO A 24 1.02 9.37 1.06
CA PRO A 24 0.86 8.79 -0.27
C PRO A 24 1.73 9.45 -1.34
N THR A 25 2.20 10.69 -1.11
CA THR A 25 3.06 11.39 -2.06
C THR A 25 4.44 10.75 -2.18
N LEU A 26 4.85 9.95 -1.19
CA LEU A 26 6.11 9.22 -1.20
C LEU A 26 6.03 7.86 -1.90
N ALA A 27 4.82 7.35 -2.14
CA ALA A 27 4.65 6.01 -2.72
C ALA A 27 5.41 5.82 -4.04
N PRO A 28 5.45 6.78 -4.99
CA PRO A 28 6.22 6.61 -6.23
C PRO A 28 7.72 6.42 -6.02
N ARG A 29 8.24 6.77 -4.86
CA ARG A 29 9.67 6.64 -4.57
C ARG A 29 10.05 5.22 -4.20
N TRP A 30 9.14 4.44 -3.59
CA TRP A 30 9.44 3.08 -3.15
C TRP A 30 8.58 2.00 -3.83
N ALA A 31 7.38 2.32 -4.30
CA ALA A 31 6.51 1.38 -5.00
C ALA A 31 6.72 1.52 -6.51
N ALA A 32 7.30 0.49 -7.14
CA ALA A 32 7.79 0.58 -8.51
C ALA A 32 6.71 0.90 -9.55
N ASN A 33 5.47 0.45 -9.33
CA ASN A 33 4.37 0.70 -10.24
C ASN A 33 3.58 1.97 -9.92
N ALA A 34 3.87 2.64 -8.82
CA ALA A 34 3.18 3.87 -8.45
C ALA A 34 3.73 5.04 -9.26
N ILE A 35 2.83 5.80 -9.89
CA ILE A 35 3.16 7.00 -10.65
C ILE A 35 2.92 8.24 -9.82
N LYS A 36 1.79 8.27 -9.10
CA LYS A 36 1.39 9.42 -8.29
C LYS A 36 0.55 8.96 -7.11
N GLY A 37 0.74 9.61 -5.98
CA GLY A 37 -0.13 9.50 -4.82
C GLY A 37 -0.44 10.88 -4.30
N GLU A 38 -1.70 11.13 -3.91
CA GLU A 38 -2.10 12.43 -3.39
C GLU A 38 -3.19 12.30 -2.33
N LEU A 39 -3.18 13.22 -1.38
CA LEU A 39 -4.23 13.35 -0.39
C LEU A 39 -5.36 14.18 -1.00
N LEU A 40 -6.58 13.66 -0.96
CA LEU A 40 -7.77 14.36 -1.43
C LEU A 40 -8.47 15.11 -0.30
N THR A 41 -8.29 14.68 0.93
CA THR A 41 -8.88 15.32 2.12
C THR A 41 -7.84 16.24 2.75
N PRO A 42 -8.13 17.53 2.95
CA PRO A 42 -7.21 18.45 3.59
C PRO A 42 -6.93 18.10 5.06
N GLY A 43 -5.78 18.52 5.56
CA GLY A 43 -5.39 18.35 6.95
C GLY A 43 -4.65 17.04 7.24
N PRO A 44 -4.38 16.75 8.53
CA PRO A 44 -3.69 15.52 8.92
C PRO A 44 -4.51 14.29 8.56
N PRO A 45 -3.86 13.19 8.13
CA PRO A 45 -4.57 11.94 7.85
C PRO A 45 -5.28 11.40 9.08
N GLY A 46 -6.49 10.91 8.88
CA GLY A 46 -7.29 10.27 9.92
C GLY A 46 -8.34 9.36 9.29
N VAL A 47 -9.14 8.70 10.12
CA VAL A 47 -10.25 7.89 9.65
C VAL A 47 -11.20 8.75 8.82
N GLY A 48 -11.56 8.29 7.62
CA GLY A 48 -12.37 9.04 6.67
C GLY A 48 -11.57 9.85 5.66
N SER A 49 -10.28 10.05 5.87
CA SER A 49 -9.42 10.72 4.88
C SER A 49 -9.34 9.89 3.60
N ARG A 50 -9.32 10.58 2.46
CA ARG A 50 -9.24 9.95 1.15
C ARG A 50 -7.94 10.27 0.45
N ARG A 51 -7.44 9.30 -0.32
CA ARG A 51 -6.26 9.44 -1.16
C ARG A 51 -6.51 8.86 -2.53
N ARG A 52 -5.82 9.42 -3.51
CA ARG A 52 -5.84 8.93 -4.89
C ARG A 52 -4.49 8.34 -5.23
N ALA A 53 -4.51 7.20 -5.90
CA ALA A 53 -3.31 6.57 -6.43
C ALA A 53 -3.45 6.38 -7.94
N VAL A 54 -2.36 6.66 -8.65
CA VAL A 54 -2.23 6.37 -10.08
C VAL A 54 -1.07 5.39 -10.22
N VAL A 55 -1.34 4.25 -10.83
CA VAL A 55 -0.35 3.19 -11.02
C VAL A 55 -0.28 2.80 -12.49
N LYS A 56 0.81 2.12 -12.87
CA LYS A 56 0.96 1.57 -14.22
C LYS A 56 -0.03 0.43 -14.43
N GLY A 57 -0.72 0.43 -15.55
CA GLY A 57 -1.64 -0.64 -15.93
C GLY A 57 -0.89 -1.88 -16.45
N PHE A 58 -1.57 -3.03 -16.43
CA PHE A 58 -1.00 -4.30 -16.88
C PHE A 58 -0.71 -4.34 -18.37
N PHE A 59 -1.53 -3.64 -19.18
CA PHE A 59 -1.45 -3.65 -20.64
C PHE A 59 -1.04 -2.29 -21.20
N GLY A 60 -0.27 -1.53 -20.43
CA GLY A 60 0.05 -0.15 -20.76
C GLY A 60 -0.99 0.81 -20.17
N GLY A 61 -0.75 2.12 -20.33
CA GLY A 61 -1.61 3.13 -19.75
C GLY A 61 -1.50 3.18 -18.22
N THR A 62 -2.53 3.74 -17.58
CA THR A 62 -2.56 3.94 -16.15
C THR A 62 -3.88 3.45 -15.55
N MET A 63 -3.84 3.09 -14.26
CA MET A 63 -5.03 2.78 -13.47
C MET A 63 -5.11 3.73 -12.29
N GLU A 64 -6.31 4.17 -11.99
CA GLU A 64 -6.56 5.08 -10.87
C GLU A 64 -7.44 4.41 -9.82
N SER A 65 -7.17 4.76 -8.57
CA SER A 65 -8.00 4.33 -7.45
C SER A 65 -8.11 5.44 -6.43
N VAL A 66 -9.26 5.46 -5.74
CA VAL A 66 -9.48 6.31 -4.57
C VAL A 66 -9.71 5.40 -3.39
N MET A 67 -8.96 5.62 -2.32
CA MET A 67 -9.06 4.85 -1.09
C MET A 67 -9.40 5.75 0.08
N GLU A 68 -10.12 5.18 1.04
CA GLU A 68 -10.49 5.87 2.28
C GLU A 68 -9.88 5.16 3.46
N VAL A 69 -9.31 5.93 4.38
CA VAL A 69 -8.76 5.40 5.63
C VAL A 69 -9.90 4.90 6.51
N THR A 70 -9.87 3.63 6.86
CA THR A 70 -10.86 2.99 7.74
C THR A 70 -10.34 2.77 9.14
N GLU A 71 -9.01 2.69 9.31
CA GLU A 71 -8.38 2.52 10.61
C GLU A 71 -7.03 3.24 10.60
N LEU A 72 -6.79 4.02 11.64
CA LEU A 72 -5.49 4.67 11.81
C LEU A 72 -5.17 4.74 13.31
N GLU A 73 -4.25 3.87 13.73
CA GLU A 73 -3.65 3.91 15.05
C GLU A 73 -2.20 4.37 14.89
N PRO A 74 -1.81 5.53 15.44
CA PRO A 74 -0.46 6.06 15.26
C PRO A 74 0.62 5.03 15.59
N ASN A 75 1.58 4.90 14.68
CA ASN A 75 2.74 4.00 14.79
C ASN A 75 2.39 2.51 14.86
N ARG A 76 1.18 2.12 14.50
CA ARG A 76 0.73 0.73 14.63
C ARG A 76 -0.04 0.21 13.43
N THR A 77 -1.09 0.91 13.01
CA THR A 77 -2.01 0.41 11.99
C THR A 77 -2.46 1.51 11.05
N LEU A 78 -2.45 1.18 9.76
CA LEU A 78 -3.09 1.96 8.72
C LEU A 78 -3.88 1.01 7.83
N ALA A 79 -5.20 1.17 7.81
CA ALA A 79 -6.07 0.38 6.94
C ALA A 79 -6.87 1.30 6.03
N LEU A 80 -7.06 0.86 4.79
CA LEU A 80 -7.80 1.61 3.77
C LEU A 80 -8.71 0.67 3.01
N ARG A 81 -9.83 1.22 2.54
CA ARG A 81 -10.73 0.51 1.64
C ARG A 81 -10.82 1.23 0.29
N LEU A 82 -11.04 0.47 -0.75
CA LEU A 82 -11.21 1.00 -2.09
C LEU A 82 -12.60 1.62 -2.22
N ILE A 83 -12.66 2.90 -2.58
CA ILE A 83 -13.91 3.63 -2.84
C ILE A 83 -14.28 3.53 -4.30
N SER A 84 -13.28 3.73 -5.19
CA SER A 84 -13.46 3.60 -6.62
C SER A 84 -12.16 3.18 -7.27
N ALA A 85 -12.27 2.45 -8.37
CA ALA A 85 -11.13 2.03 -9.16
C ALA A 85 -11.52 1.95 -10.63
N SER A 86 -10.62 2.39 -11.49
CA SER A 86 -10.85 2.34 -12.94
C SER A 86 -10.97 0.91 -13.48
N TRP A 87 -10.47 -0.08 -12.73
CA TRP A 87 -10.57 -1.50 -13.09
C TRP A 87 -11.83 -2.20 -12.54
N GLY A 88 -12.70 -1.49 -11.82
CA GLY A 88 -14.03 -1.96 -11.45
C GLY A 88 -14.12 -2.99 -10.33
N GLY A 89 -13.02 -3.29 -9.64
CA GLY A 89 -13.02 -4.23 -8.52
C GLY A 89 -13.27 -3.56 -7.18
N SER A 90 -13.30 -4.37 -6.12
CA SER A 90 -13.33 -3.91 -4.74
C SER A 90 -12.10 -4.45 -3.98
N GLY A 91 -11.73 -3.78 -2.90
CA GLY A 91 -10.57 -4.22 -2.13
C GLY A 91 -10.32 -3.39 -0.88
N ARG A 92 -9.41 -3.91 -0.06
CA ARG A 92 -8.93 -3.22 1.13
C ARG A 92 -7.48 -3.60 1.39
N THR A 93 -6.77 -2.73 2.06
CA THR A 93 -5.38 -2.95 2.42
C THR A 93 -5.13 -2.58 3.87
N LYS A 94 -4.19 -3.26 4.51
CA LYS A 94 -3.83 -2.99 5.89
C LYS A 94 -2.34 -3.15 6.08
N TYR A 95 -1.74 -2.12 6.68
CA TYR A 95 -0.37 -2.16 7.18
C TYR A 95 -0.42 -2.30 8.69
N THR A 96 0.32 -3.25 9.22
CA THR A 96 0.49 -3.43 10.67
C THR A 96 1.98 -3.31 10.99
N LEU A 97 2.32 -2.42 11.91
CA LEU A 97 3.69 -2.18 12.34
C LEU A 97 3.87 -2.73 13.74
N THR A 98 4.96 -3.47 13.91
CA THR A 98 5.33 -4.05 15.20
C THR A 98 6.76 -3.65 15.51
N PRO A 99 7.01 -2.93 16.62
CA PRO A 99 8.38 -2.68 17.05
C PRO A 99 9.08 -4.00 17.38
N VAL A 100 10.31 -4.15 16.87
CA VAL A 100 11.14 -5.32 17.10
C VAL A 100 12.54 -4.86 17.54
N PRO A 101 13.38 -5.72 18.11
CA PRO A 101 14.74 -5.33 18.43
C PRO A 101 15.47 -4.81 17.19
N GLY A 102 15.95 -3.57 17.26
CA GLY A 102 16.68 -2.93 16.16
C GLY A 102 15.84 -2.32 15.06
N GLY A 103 14.50 -2.31 15.16
CA GLY A 103 13.71 -1.71 14.09
C GLY A 103 12.20 -1.94 14.18
N THR A 104 11.60 -2.07 13.01
CA THR A 104 10.15 -2.23 12.85
C THR A 104 9.85 -3.34 11.86
N ARG A 105 8.96 -4.24 12.23
CA ARG A 105 8.37 -5.19 11.31
C ARG A 105 7.12 -4.57 10.69
N VAL A 106 7.03 -4.60 9.36
CA VAL A 106 5.86 -4.17 8.60
C VAL A 106 5.20 -5.39 7.99
N ASP A 107 3.93 -5.60 8.30
CA ASP A 107 3.09 -6.60 7.65
C ASP A 107 2.08 -5.86 6.79
N TRP A 108 2.01 -6.22 5.51
CA TRP A 108 1.12 -5.60 4.53
C TRP A 108 0.22 -6.64 3.92
N ARG A 109 -1.09 -6.47 4.11
CA ARG A 109 -2.12 -7.34 3.54
C ARG A 109 -2.96 -6.58 2.53
N TRP A 110 -3.10 -7.15 1.37
CA TRP A 110 -4.01 -6.68 0.33
C TRP A 110 -5.07 -7.74 0.08
N GLU A 111 -6.33 -7.35 0.13
CA GLU A 111 -7.47 -8.20 -0.19
C GLU A 111 -8.26 -7.55 -1.31
N MET A 112 -8.62 -8.33 -2.33
CA MET A 112 -9.40 -7.80 -3.44
C MET A 112 -10.33 -8.84 -4.03
N GLU A 113 -11.42 -8.35 -4.64
CA GLU A 113 -12.26 -9.11 -5.53
C GLU A 113 -12.14 -8.51 -6.93
N PRO A 114 -11.50 -9.20 -7.87
CA PRO A 114 -11.50 -8.75 -9.26
C PRO A 114 -12.92 -8.76 -9.81
N GLY A 115 -13.29 -7.71 -10.55
CA GLY A 115 -14.59 -7.64 -11.18
C GLY A 115 -14.68 -8.50 -12.44
N GLY A 116 -15.88 -8.98 -12.75
CA GLY A 116 -16.23 -9.55 -14.05
C GLY A 116 -15.33 -10.68 -14.54
N VAL A 117 -14.76 -10.49 -15.71
CA VAL A 117 -13.96 -11.51 -16.41
C VAL A 117 -12.63 -11.85 -15.74
N MET A 118 -12.17 -11.03 -14.82
CA MET A 118 -10.90 -11.27 -14.11
C MET A 118 -11.04 -12.23 -12.93
N LYS A 119 -12.26 -12.51 -12.49
CA LYS A 119 -12.52 -13.35 -11.31
C LYS A 119 -11.89 -14.75 -11.39
N PRO A 120 -11.92 -15.48 -12.53
CA PRO A 120 -11.27 -16.78 -12.63
C PRO A 120 -9.75 -16.74 -12.51
N PHE A 121 -9.15 -15.57 -12.63
CA PHE A 121 -7.70 -15.37 -12.60
C PHE A 121 -7.19 -14.81 -11.27
N ASP A 122 -8.00 -14.85 -10.21
CA ASP A 122 -7.66 -14.24 -8.92
C ASP A 122 -6.37 -14.82 -8.31
N ARG A 123 -6.17 -16.15 -8.36
CA ARG A 123 -4.98 -16.80 -7.79
C ARG A 123 -3.67 -16.39 -8.48
N PRO A 124 -3.56 -16.52 -9.83
CA PRO A 124 -2.34 -16.06 -10.50
C PRO A 124 -2.14 -14.54 -10.37
N LEU A 125 -3.23 -13.77 -10.35
CA LEU A 125 -3.16 -12.32 -10.15
C LEU A 125 -2.59 -11.97 -8.76
N MET A 126 -3.03 -12.68 -7.71
CA MET A 126 -2.50 -12.47 -6.36
C MET A 126 -1.03 -12.88 -6.25
N ALA A 127 -0.59 -13.90 -6.96
CA ALA A 127 0.82 -14.27 -7.00
C ALA A 127 1.67 -13.16 -7.62
N VAL A 128 1.19 -12.52 -8.68
CA VAL A 128 1.85 -11.36 -9.30
C VAL A 128 1.91 -10.19 -8.33
N PHE A 129 0.81 -9.87 -7.67
CA PHE A 129 0.77 -8.78 -6.69
C PHE A 129 1.67 -9.05 -5.49
N ARG A 130 1.72 -10.27 -4.99
CA ARG A 130 2.61 -10.62 -3.87
C ARG A 130 4.07 -10.34 -4.23
N ARG A 131 4.49 -10.73 -5.42
CA ARG A 131 5.87 -10.46 -5.89
C ARG A 131 6.13 -8.96 -6.00
N ALA A 132 5.20 -8.23 -6.59
CA ALA A 132 5.33 -6.78 -6.74
C ALA A 132 5.38 -6.08 -5.38
N PHE A 133 4.51 -6.43 -4.46
CA PHE A 133 4.46 -5.82 -3.13
C PHE A 133 5.69 -6.19 -2.30
N GLN A 134 6.18 -7.43 -2.40
CA GLN A 134 7.42 -7.81 -1.71
C GLN A 134 8.60 -7.02 -2.24
N ARG A 135 8.69 -6.81 -3.54
CA ARG A 135 9.71 -5.94 -4.13
C ARG A 135 9.58 -4.50 -3.61
N ASP A 136 8.35 -3.99 -3.52
CA ASP A 136 8.09 -2.62 -3.07
C ASP A 136 8.50 -2.42 -1.61
N VAL A 137 8.15 -3.35 -0.71
CA VAL A 137 8.57 -3.23 0.70
C VAL A 137 10.06 -3.46 0.88
N ASN A 138 10.69 -4.27 0.03
CA ASN A 138 12.14 -4.40 0.03
C ASN A 138 12.82 -3.09 -0.41
N ASN A 139 12.25 -2.39 -1.40
CA ASN A 139 12.71 -1.06 -1.80
C ASN A 139 12.54 -0.05 -0.68
N LEU A 140 11.39 -0.07 -0.02
CA LEU A 140 11.11 0.78 1.13
C LEU A 140 12.17 0.58 2.22
N LYS A 141 12.46 -0.66 2.56
CA LYS A 141 13.52 -1.02 3.51
C LYS A 141 14.87 -0.42 3.09
N ALA A 142 15.29 -0.67 1.86
CA ALA A 142 16.58 -0.20 1.36
C ALA A 142 16.67 1.33 1.39
N MET A 143 15.64 2.02 0.98
CA MET A 143 15.62 3.48 0.94
C MET A 143 15.57 4.10 2.33
N MET A 144 14.83 3.52 3.25
CA MET A 144 14.79 4.03 4.62
C MET A 144 16.10 3.79 5.35
N GLU A 145 16.68 2.60 5.22
CA GLU A 145 17.96 2.27 5.87
C GLU A 145 19.13 3.07 5.32
N SER A 146 19.04 3.54 4.09
CA SER A 146 20.04 4.42 3.46
C SER A 146 19.72 5.92 3.61
N ASN A 147 18.66 6.27 4.31
CA ASN A 147 18.17 7.65 4.46
C ASN A 147 17.83 8.33 3.12
N ALA A 148 17.33 7.56 2.15
CA ALA A 148 16.95 8.08 0.84
C ALA A 148 15.50 8.55 0.76
N LEU A 149 14.75 8.41 1.84
CA LEU A 149 13.37 8.90 1.96
C LEU A 149 13.26 9.98 3.02
#